data_0877959ca83176fdbf1417e78931bb1f
#
_entry.id   0877959ca83176fdbf1417e78931bb1f
#
_cell.length_a   1.000
_cell.length_b   1.000
_cell.length_c   1.000
_cell.angle_alpha   90.00
_cell.angle_beta   90.00
_cell.angle_gamma   90.00
#
_symmetry.space_group_name_H-M   'P 1'
#
loop_
_entity.id
_entity.type
_entity.pdbx_description
1 polymer ?
#
loop_
_entity_poly.entity_id
_entity_poly.type
_entity_poly.pdbx_seq_one_letter_code
_entity_poly.pdbx_strand_id
1 'polypeptide(L)'
;RGDARVGLFTVLGRTFMGPKVSCPFERADRLVDKLKNEVDFLVVEIHAETTSEKESIGWFLDGRVNLVFGTHTHVPTADGRILKGGTAYQSDLGMTGPRESVLGREIEACVGRFVDGLPRKCPVAQGDVGIQGCLVEMDAASGATELYERIEIREDELVSPASDQT
;
A
#
# COMPACT_ATOMS: atom_id res chain seq x y z
N ARG A 1 9.89 18.14 3.64
CA ARG A 1 10.22 19.55 3.90
C ARG A 1 11.16 20.02 2.79
N GLY A 2 10.76 21.00 1.97
CA GLY A 2 11.48 21.49 0.81
C GLY A 2 10.62 21.47 -0.44
N ASP A 3 11.18 21.90 -1.56
CA ASP A 3 10.47 21.96 -2.86
C ASP A 3 10.56 20.65 -3.65
N ALA A 4 10.77 19.51 -2.98
CA ALA A 4 10.88 18.19 -3.63
C ALA A 4 9.55 17.78 -4.30
N ARG A 5 9.63 17.39 -5.56
CA ARG A 5 8.49 16.90 -6.35
C ARG A 5 8.39 15.39 -6.24
N VAL A 6 7.24 14.90 -5.82
CA VAL A 6 6.93 13.48 -5.74
C VAL A 6 5.94 13.12 -6.84
N GLY A 7 6.31 12.18 -7.71
CA GLY A 7 5.40 11.57 -8.68
C GLY A 7 4.75 10.33 -8.09
N LEU A 8 3.43 10.20 -8.22
CA LEU A 8 2.68 9.02 -7.84
C LEU A 8 1.81 8.56 -9.00
N PHE A 9 1.82 7.27 -9.28
CA PHE A 9 0.84 6.66 -10.19
C PHE A 9 0.44 5.27 -9.73
N THR A 10 -0.76 4.85 -10.17
CA THR A 10 -1.32 3.52 -9.91
C THR A 10 -1.33 2.69 -11.18
N VAL A 11 -0.98 1.40 -11.05
CA VAL A 11 -1.23 0.38 -12.05
C VAL A 11 -2.15 -0.71 -11.49
N LEU A 12 -3.01 -1.26 -12.36
CA LEU A 12 -3.97 -2.30 -11.99
C LEU A 12 -3.44 -3.67 -12.41
N GLY A 13 -3.46 -4.63 -11.48
CA GLY A 13 -3.19 -6.03 -11.78
C GLY A 13 -4.24 -6.65 -12.73
N ARG A 14 -3.91 -7.80 -13.29
CA ARG A 14 -4.80 -8.53 -14.20
C ARG A 14 -5.24 -9.88 -13.66
N THR A 15 -4.42 -10.48 -12.81
CA THR A 15 -4.66 -11.83 -12.30
C THR A 15 -5.77 -11.82 -11.26
N PHE A 16 -6.87 -12.51 -11.54
CA PHE A 16 -8.09 -12.55 -10.73
C PHE A 16 -8.78 -11.18 -10.51
N MET A 17 -8.41 -10.18 -11.30
CA MET A 17 -9.08 -8.88 -11.30
C MET A 17 -10.23 -8.87 -12.31
N GLY A 18 -11.36 -8.27 -11.95
CA GLY A 18 -12.54 -8.21 -12.82
C GLY A 18 -12.34 -7.39 -14.11
N PRO A 19 -11.78 -6.19 -14.07
CA PRO A 19 -11.59 -5.36 -15.26
C PRO A 19 -10.52 -5.92 -16.20
N LYS A 20 -10.79 -5.89 -17.51
CA LYS A 20 -9.76 -6.14 -18.53
C LYS A 20 -8.95 -4.86 -18.75
N VAL A 21 -7.72 -4.83 -18.24
CA VAL A 21 -6.81 -3.70 -18.36
C VAL A 21 -5.58 -4.04 -19.21
N SER A 22 -4.86 -3.03 -19.67
CA SER A 22 -3.57 -3.18 -20.35
C SER A 22 -2.50 -3.76 -19.40
N CYS A 23 -1.38 -4.20 -19.95
CA CYS A 23 -0.29 -4.79 -19.16
C CYS A 23 0.25 -3.79 -18.11
N PRO A 24 0.22 -4.11 -16.80
CA PRO A 24 0.71 -3.21 -15.77
C PRO A 24 2.23 -2.96 -15.89
N PHE A 25 2.99 -3.94 -16.35
CA PHE A 25 4.44 -3.80 -16.57
C PHE A 25 4.76 -2.79 -17.67
N GLU A 26 4.13 -2.92 -18.85
CA GLU A 26 4.31 -1.97 -19.95
C GLU A 26 3.84 -0.57 -19.56
N ARG A 27 2.75 -0.48 -18.78
CA ARG A 27 2.23 0.80 -18.33
C ARG A 27 3.16 1.47 -17.34
N ALA A 28 3.64 0.71 -16.35
CA ALA A 28 4.62 1.19 -15.37
C ALA A 28 5.91 1.65 -16.06
N ASP A 29 6.44 0.85 -16.98
CA ASP A 29 7.65 1.18 -17.75
C ASP A 29 7.55 2.54 -18.45
N ARG A 30 6.47 2.75 -19.22
CA ARG A 30 6.21 4.02 -19.91
C ARG A 30 6.05 5.21 -18.99
N LEU A 31 5.39 5.01 -17.82
CA LEU A 31 5.17 6.09 -16.86
C LEU A 31 6.46 6.45 -16.11
N VAL A 32 7.27 5.46 -15.74
CA VAL A 32 8.59 5.69 -15.15
C VAL A 32 9.47 6.48 -16.12
N ASP A 33 9.56 6.05 -17.38
CA ASP A 33 10.37 6.76 -18.38
C ASP A 33 9.90 8.20 -18.65
N LYS A 34 8.60 8.43 -18.56
CA LYS A 34 8.04 9.78 -18.71
C LYS A 34 8.37 10.66 -17.50
N LEU A 35 8.23 10.13 -16.27
CA LEU A 35 8.25 10.92 -15.04
C LEU A 35 9.64 11.07 -14.41
N LYS A 36 10.56 10.15 -14.65
CA LYS A 36 11.88 10.09 -13.99
C LYS A 36 12.73 11.36 -14.07
N ASN A 37 12.46 12.23 -15.07
CA ASN A 37 13.15 13.51 -15.23
C ASN A 37 12.29 14.72 -14.82
N GLU A 38 11.04 14.47 -14.41
CA GLU A 38 10.09 15.53 -14.04
C GLU A 38 9.93 15.66 -12.52
N VAL A 39 10.35 14.61 -11.75
CA VAL A 39 10.17 14.51 -10.31
C VAL A 39 11.46 14.08 -9.62
N ASP A 40 11.58 14.41 -8.34
CA ASP A 40 12.73 14.05 -7.52
C ASP A 40 12.57 12.65 -6.91
N PHE A 41 11.32 12.24 -6.63
CA PHE A 41 10.98 10.92 -6.12
C PHE A 41 9.79 10.33 -6.89
N LEU A 42 9.82 9.02 -7.11
CA LEU A 42 8.76 8.32 -7.83
C LEU A 42 8.21 7.17 -6.98
N VAL A 43 6.89 7.20 -6.81
CA VAL A 43 6.12 6.23 -6.00
C VAL A 43 5.11 5.53 -6.90
N VAL A 44 5.02 4.22 -6.77
CA VAL A 44 4.12 3.38 -7.59
C VAL A 44 3.21 2.56 -6.71
N GLU A 45 1.90 2.70 -6.93
CA GLU A 45 0.91 1.79 -6.37
C GLU A 45 0.61 0.67 -7.37
N ILE A 46 0.65 -0.58 -6.90
CA ILE A 46 0.11 -1.74 -7.61
C ILE A 46 -1.18 -2.22 -6.93
N HIS A 47 -2.32 -1.90 -7.52
CA HIS A 47 -3.62 -2.36 -7.07
C HIS A 47 -3.96 -3.71 -7.72
N ALA A 48 -3.70 -4.81 -7.01
CA ALA A 48 -3.80 -6.16 -7.54
C ALA A 48 -4.22 -7.17 -6.48
N GLU A 49 -4.92 -8.21 -6.91
CA GLU A 49 -5.32 -9.33 -6.04
C GLU A 49 -4.11 -10.20 -5.66
N THR A 50 -3.29 -10.62 -6.63
CA THR A 50 -2.26 -11.62 -6.39
C THR A 50 -0.96 -11.04 -5.87
N THR A 51 -0.42 -11.61 -4.79
CA THR A 51 0.88 -11.27 -4.22
C THR A 51 2.00 -11.44 -5.25
N SER A 52 1.94 -12.50 -6.07
CA SER A 52 2.96 -12.76 -7.09
C SER A 52 3.05 -11.67 -8.16
N GLU A 53 1.92 -11.07 -8.58
CA GLU A 53 1.92 -9.95 -9.52
C GLU A 53 2.46 -8.68 -8.86
N LYS A 54 2.12 -8.44 -7.60
CA LYS A 54 2.66 -7.32 -6.79
C LYS A 54 4.17 -7.45 -6.61
N GLU A 55 4.67 -8.61 -6.20
CA GLU A 55 6.12 -8.85 -6.08
C GLU A 55 6.86 -8.69 -7.41
N SER A 56 6.28 -9.22 -8.49
CA SER A 56 6.88 -9.12 -9.82
C SER A 56 7.03 -7.66 -10.28
N ILE A 57 6.05 -6.80 -10.03
CA ILE A 57 6.15 -5.35 -10.29
C ILE A 57 7.22 -4.72 -9.41
N GLY A 58 7.30 -5.09 -8.13
CA GLY A 58 8.34 -4.61 -7.22
C GLY A 58 9.75 -4.88 -7.77
N TRP A 59 10.02 -6.14 -8.14
CA TRP A 59 11.31 -6.52 -8.72
C TRP A 59 11.56 -5.90 -10.09
N PHE A 60 10.53 -5.76 -10.92
CA PHE A 60 10.64 -5.13 -12.24
C PHE A 60 11.02 -3.65 -12.17
N LEU A 61 10.59 -2.95 -11.10
CA LEU A 61 10.85 -1.54 -10.89
C LEU A 61 12.00 -1.27 -9.92
N ASP A 62 12.64 -2.31 -9.37
CA ASP A 62 13.74 -2.17 -8.42
C ASP A 62 14.90 -1.35 -8.99
N GLY A 63 15.33 -0.32 -8.25
CA GLY A 63 16.35 0.64 -8.67
C GLY A 63 15.87 1.69 -9.69
N ARG A 64 14.58 1.71 -10.04
CA ARG A 64 14.01 2.64 -11.01
C ARG A 64 13.01 3.64 -10.38
N VAL A 65 12.53 3.32 -9.19
CA VAL A 65 11.58 4.13 -8.42
C VAL A 65 11.94 4.04 -6.93
N ASN A 66 11.42 4.96 -6.12
CA ASN A 66 11.75 5.01 -4.69
C ASN A 66 10.91 4.06 -3.85
N LEU A 67 9.62 3.91 -4.21
CA LEU A 67 8.68 3.05 -3.49
C LEU A 67 7.74 2.35 -4.46
N VAL A 68 7.54 1.05 -4.25
CA VAL A 68 6.43 0.28 -4.82
C VAL A 68 5.62 -0.31 -3.67
N PHE A 69 4.34 -0.01 -3.62
CA PHE A 69 3.45 -0.59 -2.62
C PHE A 69 2.18 -1.16 -3.23
N GLY A 70 1.73 -2.26 -2.65
CA GLY A 70 0.48 -2.91 -3.04
C GLY A 70 -0.71 -2.47 -2.20
N THR A 71 -1.88 -2.61 -2.81
CA THR A 71 -3.20 -2.41 -2.21
C THR A 71 -4.16 -3.50 -2.68
N HIS A 72 -5.43 -3.43 -2.34
CA HIS A 72 -6.54 -4.28 -2.72
C HIS A 72 -6.97 -5.30 -1.66
N THR A 73 -6.06 -6.04 -1.03
CA THR A 73 -6.43 -7.13 -0.12
C THR A 73 -6.87 -6.62 1.26
N HIS A 74 -6.58 -5.37 1.60
CA HIS A 74 -6.90 -4.72 2.88
C HIS A 74 -6.18 -5.33 4.10
N VAL A 75 -5.25 -6.26 3.90
CA VAL A 75 -4.47 -6.89 4.96
C VAL A 75 -3.00 -6.52 4.80
N PRO A 76 -2.38 -5.85 5.79
CA PRO A 76 -0.99 -5.44 5.69
C PRO A 76 -0.09 -6.66 5.72
N THR A 77 0.81 -6.74 4.74
CA THR A 77 1.76 -7.84 4.64
C THR A 77 3.04 -7.58 5.45
N ALA A 78 3.77 -8.63 5.76
CA ALA A 78 4.99 -8.58 6.56
C ALA A 78 6.27 -8.50 5.72
N ASP A 79 6.17 -8.31 4.40
CA ASP A 79 7.26 -8.38 3.44
C ASP A 79 7.93 -7.02 3.14
N GLY A 80 7.56 -5.98 3.90
CA GLY A 80 8.09 -4.63 3.75
C GLY A 80 9.61 -4.56 3.93
N ARG A 81 10.33 -4.00 2.95
CA ARG A 81 11.79 -3.90 2.91
C ARG A 81 12.28 -2.94 1.84
N ILE A 82 13.56 -2.61 1.88
CA ILE A 82 14.28 -2.01 0.74
C ILE A 82 14.86 -3.15 -0.09
N LEU A 83 14.56 -3.18 -1.39
CA LEU A 83 15.08 -4.16 -2.35
C LEU A 83 16.55 -3.87 -2.69
N LYS A 84 17.22 -4.80 -3.37
CA LYS A 84 18.66 -4.69 -3.65
C LYS A 84 19.03 -3.50 -4.54
N GLY A 85 18.14 -3.07 -5.44
CA GLY A 85 18.32 -1.90 -6.27
C GLY A 85 17.99 -0.57 -5.57
N GLY A 86 17.51 -0.61 -4.31
CA GLY A 86 17.23 0.57 -3.50
C GLY A 86 15.75 0.99 -3.45
N THR A 87 14.86 0.28 -4.12
CA THR A 87 13.41 0.57 -4.06
C THR A 87 12.80 0.03 -2.76
N ALA A 88 12.10 0.88 -1.99
CA ALA A 88 11.26 0.38 -0.91
C ALA A 88 10.06 -0.39 -1.47
N TYR A 89 9.66 -1.47 -0.80
CA TYR A 89 8.61 -2.35 -1.27
C TYR A 89 7.79 -2.96 -0.15
N GLN A 90 6.47 -3.04 -0.34
CA GLN A 90 5.55 -3.89 0.44
C GLN A 90 4.39 -4.34 -0.46
N SER A 91 4.01 -5.62 -0.38
CA SER A 91 2.99 -6.18 -1.28
C SER A 91 1.55 -5.76 -0.94
N ASP A 92 1.24 -5.36 0.29
CA ASP A 92 -0.02 -4.67 0.64
C ASP A 92 0.16 -3.83 1.91
N LEU A 93 -0.26 -2.57 1.85
CA LEU A 93 -0.17 -1.66 3.00
C LEU A 93 -1.29 -1.88 4.02
N GLY A 94 -2.33 -2.64 3.68
CA GLY A 94 -3.51 -2.80 4.50
C GLY A 94 -4.59 -1.75 4.21
N MET A 95 -5.29 -1.32 5.24
CA MET A 95 -6.39 -0.36 5.11
C MET A 95 -6.41 0.66 6.25
N THR A 96 -7.06 1.77 6.02
CA THR A 96 -7.49 2.70 7.07
C THR A 96 -8.97 2.45 7.34
N GLY A 97 -9.31 2.08 8.59
CA GLY A 97 -10.69 1.76 8.95
C GLY A 97 -10.82 0.88 10.19
N PRO A 98 -12.02 0.32 10.43
CA PRO A 98 -12.30 -0.51 11.59
C PRO A 98 -11.51 -1.82 11.53
N ARG A 99 -10.77 -2.12 12.59
CA ARG A 99 -9.87 -3.29 12.67
C ARG A 99 -10.60 -4.54 13.14
N GLU A 100 -11.49 -4.42 14.12
CA GLU A 100 -12.37 -5.51 14.54
C GLU A 100 -13.48 -5.71 13.48
N SER A 101 -13.08 -6.28 12.35
CA SER A 101 -13.92 -6.38 11.15
C SER A 101 -13.43 -7.49 10.21
N VAL A 102 -14.24 -7.81 9.21
CA VAL A 102 -13.77 -8.58 8.04
C VAL A 102 -13.53 -7.59 6.90
N LEU A 103 -12.27 -7.19 6.71
CA LEU A 103 -11.85 -6.22 5.69
C LEU A 103 -12.68 -4.91 5.74
N GLY A 104 -12.95 -4.40 6.95
CA GLY A 104 -13.72 -3.20 7.17
C GLY A 104 -15.23 -3.41 7.25
N ARG A 105 -15.73 -4.67 7.19
CA ARG A 105 -17.16 -5.01 7.24
C ARG A 105 -17.53 -5.74 8.53
N GLU A 106 -18.79 -5.64 8.95
CA GLU A 106 -19.31 -6.32 10.11
C GLU A 106 -19.07 -7.84 10.07
N ILE A 107 -18.50 -8.38 11.15
CA ILE A 107 -18.03 -9.76 11.25
C ILE A 107 -19.18 -10.75 11.03
N GLU A 108 -20.28 -10.60 11.78
CA GLU A 108 -21.40 -11.53 11.75
C GLU A 108 -22.01 -11.66 10.34
N ALA A 109 -22.21 -10.52 9.67
CA ALA A 109 -22.77 -10.49 8.33
C ALA A 109 -21.85 -11.17 7.30
N CYS A 110 -20.55 -10.91 7.39
CA CYS A 110 -19.55 -11.51 6.49
C CYS A 110 -19.35 -13.00 6.74
N VAL A 111 -19.19 -13.41 7.99
CA VAL A 111 -19.07 -14.83 8.37
C VAL A 111 -20.31 -15.61 7.93
N GLY A 112 -21.50 -15.09 8.24
CA GLY A 112 -22.75 -15.74 7.85
C GLY A 112 -22.85 -15.98 6.33
N ARG A 113 -22.41 -15.01 5.51
CA ARG A 113 -22.38 -15.15 4.05
C ARG A 113 -21.51 -16.33 3.59
N PHE A 114 -20.40 -16.58 4.26
CA PHE A 114 -19.52 -17.72 3.92
C PHE A 114 -20.07 -19.05 4.44
N VAL A 115 -20.73 -19.04 5.60
CA VAL A 115 -21.26 -20.26 6.25
C VAL A 115 -22.42 -20.84 5.47
N ASP A 116 -23.37 -20.03 5.05
CA ASP A 116 -24.60 -20.50 4.36
C ASP A 116 -24.63 -20.23 2.85
N GLY A 117 -23.65 -19.48 2.32
CA GLY A 117 -23.56 -19.15 0.90
C GLY A 117 -24.63 -18.17 0.40
N LEU A 118 -25.45 -17.63 1.29
CA LEU A 118 -26.54 -16.73 0.91
C LEU A 118 -26.04 -15.28 0.74
N PRO A 119 -26.56 -14.55 -0.27
CA PRO A 119 -26.19 -13.15 -0.45
C PRO A 119 -26.66 -12.32 0.75
N ARG A 120 -25.74 -11.61 1.38
CA ARG A 120 -25.97 -10.72 2.52
C ARG A 120 -25.39 -9.33 2.27
N LYS A 121 -26.06 -8.31 2.76
CA LYS A 121 -25.48 -6.97 2.87
C LYS A 121 -24.48 -7.01 4.04
N CYS A 122 -23.23 -6.69 3.77
CA CYS A 122 -22.18 -6.56 4.78
C CYS A 122 -21.93 -5.05 5.02
N PRO A 123 -22.55 -4.44 6.06
CA PRO A 123 -22.33 -3.03 6.40
C PRO A 123 -20.86 -2.76 6.75
N VAL A 124 -20.47 -1.49 6.77
CA VAL A 124 -19.18 -1.06 7.30
C VAL A 124 -19.21 -1.25 8.83
N ALA A 125 -18.19 -1.91 9.36
CA ALA A 125 -18.02 -2.05 10.80
C ALA A 125 -17.72 -0.70 11.46
N GLN A 126 -17.91 -0.61 12.77
CA GLN A 126 -17.69 0.61 13.54
C GLN A 126 -16.76 0.35 14.72
N GLY A 127 -16.06 1.41 15.16
CA GLY A 127 -15.13 1.33 16.28
C GLY A 127 -13.77 0.72 15.93
N ASP A 128 -12.87 0.78 16.88
CA ASP A 128 -11.47 0.29 16.77
C ASP A 128 -10.81 0.72 15.45
N VAL A 129 -10.87 2.01 15.14
CA VAL A 129 -10.33 2.54 13.89
C VAL A 129 -8.80 2.59 13.96
N GLY A 130 -8.15 2.14 12.89
CA GLY A 130 -6.70 2.21 12.74
C GLY A 130 -6.27 2.69 11.37
N ILE A 131 -5.05 3.18 11.31
CA ILE A 131 -4.35 3.56 10.07
C ILE A 131 -3.23 2.55 9.85
N GLN A 132 -3.19 1.96 8.66
CA GLN A 132 -2.10 1.11 8.20
C GLN A 132 -1.43 1.74 7.00
N GLY A 133 -0.09 1.62 6.92
CA GLY A 133 0.67 2.25 5.88
C GLY A 133 2.18 2.00 6.02
N CYS A 134 2.98 2.84 5.40
CA CYS A 134 4.43 2.84 5.60
C CYS A 134 5.00 4.25 5.71
N LEU A 135 6.12 4.36 6.42
CA LEU A 135 7.00 5.52 6.40
C LEU A 135 8.23 5.17 5.54
N VAL A 136 8.58 6.07 4.65
CA VAL A 136 9.79 5.94 3.81
C VAL A 136 10.58 7.23 3.89
N GLU A 137 11.86 7.13 4.27
CA GLU A 137 12.78 8.26 4.22
C GLU A 137 13.61 8.18 2.93
N MET A 138 13.71 9.31 2.26
CA MET A 138 14.41 9.44 0.98
C MET A 138 15.35 10.64 1.05
N ASP A 139 16.61 10.43 0.69
CA ASP A 139 17.61 11.51 0.65
C ASP A 139 17.39 12.41 -0.58
N ALA A 140 17.16 13.69 -0.34
CA ALA A 140 16.86 14.65 -1.40
C ALA A 140 18.06 14.98 -2.32
N ALA A 141 19.29 14.70 -1.88
CA ALA A 141 20.49 15.00 -2.67
C ALA A 141 20.87 13.85 -3.60
N SER A 142 20.74 12.61 -3.12
CA SER A 142 21.08 11.39 -3.88
C SER A 142 19.89 10.73 -4.55
N GLY A 143 18.66 11.01 -4.09
CA GLY A 143 17.46 10.30 -4.49
C GLY A 143 17.34 8.90 -3.89
N ALA A 144 18.21 8.51 -2.96
CA ALA A 144 18.22 7.18 -2.36
C ALA A 144 17.09 7.01 -1.35
N THR A 145 16.55 5.79 -1.28
CA THR A 145 15.66 5.38 -0.18
C THR A 145 16.52 4.86 0.97
N GLU A 146 16.42 5.47 2.14
CA GLU A 146 17.27 5.20 3.30
C GLU A 146 16.57 4.39 4.38
N LEU A 147 15.26 4.59 4.56
CA LEU A 147 14.46 3.91 5.57
C LEU A 147 13.14 3.43 4.98
N TYR A 148 12.73 2.26 5.40
CA TYR A 148 11.39 1.74 5.24
C TYR A 148 10.88 1.22 6.59
N GLU A 149 9.72 1.69 7.02
CA GLU A 149 9.05 1.24 8.25
C GLU A 149 7.56 1.04 7.99
N ARG A 150 7.01 -0.09 8.46
CA ARG A 150 5.57 -0.32 8.45
C ARG A 150 4.91 0.47 9.58
N ILE A 151 3.86 1.19 9.26
CA ILE A 151 3.07 1.96 10.22
C ILE A 151 1.76 1.24 10.50
N GLU A 152 1.42 1.16 11.78
CA GLU A 152 0.11 0.78 12.29
C GLU A 152 -0.20 1.66 13.50
N ILE A 153 -1.20 2.55 13.36
CA ILE A 153 -1.59 3.50 14.40
C ILE A 153 -3.05 3.23 14.76
N ARG A 154 -3.34 3.13 16.04
CA ARG A 154 -4.70 2.91 16.57
C ARG A 154 -5.31 4.22 17.06
N GLU A 155 -6.64 4.29 17.08
CA GLU A 155 -7.39 5.46 17.56
C GLU A 155 -7.07 5.76 19.03
N ASP A 156 -6.95 4.75 19.88
CA ASP A 156 -6.61 4.88 21.30
C ASP A 156 -5.18 5.41 21.53
N GLU A 157 -4.25 5.15 20.63
CA GLU A 157 -2.89 5.70 20.67
C GLU A 157 -2.86 7.21 20.35
N LEU A 158 -3.82 7.70 19.57
CA LEU A 158 -3.94 9.11 19.21
C LEU A 158 -4.58 9.96 20.32
N VAL A 159 -5.36 9.34 21.21
CA VAL A 159 -6.12 10.01 22.27
C VAL A 159 -5.34 10.10 23.58
N SER A 160 -4.24 9.38 23.74
CA SER A 160 -3.39 9.51 24.92
C SER A 160 -2.68 10.87 24.90
N PRO A 161 -2.94 11.80 25.83
CA PRO A 161 -2.15 13.00 25.94
C PRO A 161 -0.71 12.57 26.26
N ALA A 162 0.25 13.14 25.54
CA ALA A 162 1.66 12.99 25.88
C ALA A 162 1.79 13.26 27.38
N SER A 163 2.09 12.21 28.17
CA SER A 163 2.41 12.38 29.56
C SER A 163 3.64 13.28 29.62
N ASP A 164 3.45 14.49 30.15
CA ASP A 164 4.51 15.41 30.51
C ASP A 164 5.63 14.63 31.23
N GLN A 165 6.70 14.38 30.53
CA GLN A 165 7.94 14.02 31.17
C GLN A 165 8.57 15.33 31.66
N THR A 166 8.18 15.71 32.89
CA THR A 166 8.94 16.64 33.72
C THR A 166 10.21 16.00 34.25
#